data_5640c859b2b350b9319126b498aef70c
#
_entry.id   5640c859b2b350b9319126b498aef70c
#
_cell.length_a   1.000
_cell.length_b   1.000
_cell.length_c   1.000
_cell.angle_alpha   90.00
_cell.angle_beta   90.00
_cell.angle_gamma   90.00
#
_symmetry.space_group_name_H-M   'P 1'
#
loop_
_entity.id
_entity.type
_entity.pdbx_description
1 polymer ?
#
loop_
_entity_poly.entity_id
_entity_poly.type
_entity_poly.pdbx_seq_one_letter_code
_entity_poly.pdbx_strand_id
1 'polypeptide(L)'
;MSDPDIDRLYQVPLGEFTSARNALAKARGADGAAIKTLDKPTLPAWAVNQVYWQARREWDALTEASMAVRQAHVQVISGRPADVAVAEATHQRALRAAAATAQRLAEAAGEKVTGATAEAIMETLQALPSPDTPGMLTRPLKPLGFGALMAMGIPVTPTGGTARATQHKPSAPVESAAARAKAREARKAAEKTLKKAEAAESAAEQTLKEAQSALTAAERELVRVRDRLVFLEKQRSDADDLVRARRRELQEATNTRIQAAQDLDTLA
;
A
#
# COMPACT_ATOMS: atom_id res chain seq x y z
N MET A 1 -18.58 16.88 6.46
CA MET A 1 -17.67 17.80 7.22
C MET A 1 -17.14 16.99 8.39
N SER A 2 -15.82 16.88 8.52
CA SER A 2 -15.21 16.22 9.71
C SER A 2 -15.49 17.03 10.97
N ASP A 3 -15.68 16.34 12.09
CA ASP A 3 -15.81 16.99 13.41
C ASP A 3 -14.38 17.33 13.90
N PRO A 4 -14.04 18.61 14.12
CA PRO A 4 -12.70 19.03 14.49
C PRO A 4 -12.20 18.43 15.81
N ASP A 5 -13.10 18.06 16.72
CA ASP A 5 -12.72 17.42 17.97
C ASP A 5 -12.35 15.94 17.75
N ILE A 6 -13.03 15.27 16.81
CA ILE A 6 -12.67 13.92 16.40
C ILE A 6 -11.34 13.95 15.62
N ASP A 7 -11.14 14.94 14.74
CA ASP A 7 -9.86 15.12 14.04
C ASP A 7 -8.70 15.28 15.03
N ARG A 8 -8.87 16.07 16.08
CA ARG A 8 -7.87 16.24 17.16
C ARG A 8 -7.61 14.94 17.91
N LEU A 9 -8.65 14.11 18.11
CA LEU A 9 -8.51 12.82 18.79
C LEU A 9 -7.53 11.90 18.07
N TYR A 10 -7.49 11.92 16.74
CA TYR A 10 -6.56 11.10 15.96
C TYR A 10 -5.13 11.69 15.86
N GLN A 11 -4.92 12.88 16.41
CA GLN A 11 -3.61 13.55 16.45
C GLN A 11 -2.88 13.33 17.79
N VAL A 12 -3.59 12.92 18.86
CA VAL A 12 -2.94 12.70 20.16
C VAL A 12 -1.97 11.52 20.13
N PRO A 13 -0.99 11.45 21.05
CA PRO A 13 -0.15 10.27 21.22
C PRO A 13 -0.98 9.00 21.36
N LEU A 14 -0.51 7.91 20.76
CA LEU A 14 -1.28 6.66 20.70
C LEU A 14 -1.66 6.12 22.08
N GLY A 15 -0.77 6.29 23.07
CA GLY A 15 -1.03 5.91 24.46
C GLY A 15 -2.19 6.68 25.11
N GLU A 16 -2.42 7.93 24.69
CA GLU A 16 -3.42 8.84 25.24
C GLU A 16 -4.79 8.74 24.55
N PHE A 17 -4.88 8.06 23.41
CA PHE A 17 -6.11 8.00 22.60
C PHE A 17 -7.34 7.60 23.42
N THR A 18 -7.25 6.56 24.24
CA THR A 18 -8.40 6.03 24.98
C THR A 18 -8.89 7.01 26.05
N SER A 19 -7.99 7.67 26.76
CA SER A 19 -8.34 8.69 27.78
C SER A 19 -8.95 9.92 27.12
N ALA A 20 -8.34 10.40 26.02
CA ALA A 20 -8.85 11.54 25.26
C ALA A 20 -10.23 11.26 24.65
N ARG A 21 -10.43 10.05 24.05
CA ARG A 21 -11.72 9.62 23.52
C ARG A 21 -12.80 9.62 24.62
N ASN A 22 -12.50 9.06 25.78
CA ASN A 22 -13.45 8.97 26.86
C ASN A 22 -13.78 10.36 27.45
N ALA A 23 -12.78 11.25 27.55
CA ALA A 23 -12.98 12.64 27.98
C ALA A 23 -13.89 13.41 27.00
N LEU A 24 -13.60 13.28 25.66
CA LEU A 24 -14.40 13.89 24.61
C LEU A 24 -15.84 13.36 24.63
N ALA A 25 -16.03 12.06 24.78
CA ALA A 25 -17.35 11.45 24.86
C ALA A 25 -18.15 11.97 26.11
N LYS A 26 -17.48 12.17 27.23
CA LYS A 26 -18.09 12.75 28.41
C LYS A 26 -18.50 14.23 28.19
N ALA A 27 -17.65 15.00 27.50
CA ALA A 27 -17.92 16.41 27.21
C ALA A 27 -19.11 16.59 26.25
N ARG A 28 -19.31 15.65 25.30
CA ARG A 28 -20.41 15.68 24.31
C ARG A 28 -21.75 15.15 24.85
N GLY A 29 -21.82 14.66 26.09
CA GLY A 29 -23.08 14.23 26.73
C GLY A 29 -23.82 13.16 25.91
N ALA A 30 -25.02 13.49 25.44
CA ALA A 30 -25.88 12.56 24.70
C ALA A 30 -25.20 12.04 23.37
N ASP A 31 -24.46 12.91 22.69
CA ASP A 31 -23.76 12.56 21.44
C ASP A 31 -22.45 11.77 21.67
N GLY A 32 -22.03 11.67 22.92
CA GLY A 32 -20.81 10.99 23.33
C GLY A 32 -20.84 9.47 23.12
N ALA A 33 -22.00 8.84 22.96
CA ALA A 33 -22.13 7.41 22.74
C ALA A 33 -21.42 6.98 21.44
N ALA A 34 -21.58 7.73 20.35
CA ALA A 34 -20.93 7.49 19.07
C ALA A 34 -19.39 7.63 19.17
N ILE A 35 -18.90 8.60 19.96
CA ILE A 35 -17.47 8.82 20.18
C ILE A 35 -16.83 7.65 20.94
N LYS A 36 -17.53 7.06 21.90
CA LYS A 36 -17.03 5.88 22.64
C LYS A 36 -16.82 4.65 21.77
N THR A 37 -17.53 4.54 20.63
CA THR A 37 -17.38 3.42 19.68
C THR A 37 -16.22 3.58 18.72
N LEU A 38 -15.53 4.74 18.70
CA LEU A 38 -14.36 4.94 17.87
C LEU A 38 -13.23 4.00 18.28
N ASP A 39 -12.73 3.24 17.34
CA ASP A 39 -11.63 2.31 17.57
C ASP A 39 -10.31 3.05 17.76
N LYS A 40 -9.52 2.59 18.72
CA LYS A 40 -8.13 3.05 18.87
C LYS A 40 -7.31 2.58 17.67
N PRO A 41 -6.59 3.47 16.98
CA PRO A 41 -5.69 3.08 15.89
C PRO A 41 -4.64 2.06 16.34
N THR A 42 -4.27 1.15 15.44
CA THR A 42 -3.02 0.39 15.60
C THR A 42 -1.82 1.32 15.38
N LEU A 43 -0.64 0.95 15.89
CA LEU A 43 0.56 1.79 15.74
C LEU A 43 0.88 2.12 14.26
N PRO A 44 0.85 1.17 13.28
CA PRO A 44 1.07 1.52 11.89
C PRO A 44 0.03 2.49 11.32
N ALA A 45 -1.25 2.29 11.62
CA ALA A 45 -2.32 3.18 11.17
C ALA A 45 -2.18 4.58 11.78
N TRP A 46 -1.87 4.65 13.07
CA TRP A 46 -1.62 5.91 13.77
C TRP A 46 -0.43 6.66 13.17
N ALA A 47 0.68 5.99 12.90
CA ALA A 47 1.87 6.60 12.30
C ALA A 47 1.56 7.19 10.91
N VAL A 48 0.77 6.49 10.09
CA VAL A 48 0.31 7.01 8.78
C VAL A 48 -0.64 8.21 8.97
N ASN A 49 -1.53 8.18 9.96
CA ASN A 49 -2.37 9.33 10.29
C ASN A 49 -1.52 10.56 10.67
N GLN A 50 -0.42 10.36 11.42
CA GLN A 50 0.46 11.49 11.77
C GLN A 50 1.14 12.11 10.52
N VAL A 51 1.43 11.33 9.48
CA VAL A 51 1.91 11.92 8.21
C VAL A 51 0.88 12.86 7.60
N TYR A 52 -0.39 12.45 7.60
CA TYR A 52 -1.49 13.31 7.12
C TYR A 52 -1.61 14.62 7.90
N TRP A 53 -1.50 14.56 9.24
CA TRP A 53 -1.70 15.71 10.11
C TRP A 53 -0.48 16.61 10.23
N GLN A 54 0.73 16.05 10.32
CA GLN A 54 1.95 16.78 10.68
C GLN A 54 2.94 16.94 9.51
N ALA A 55 2.79 16.15 8.45
CA ALA A 55 3.69 16.14 7.29
C ALA A 55 2.88 16.17 5.99
N ARG A 56 2.03 17.18 5.86
CA ARG A 56 1.08 17.32 4.77
C ARG A 56 1.73 17.29 3.39
N ARG A 57 2.91 17.86 3.28
CA ARG A 57 3.69 17.90 2.03
C ARG A 57 4.04 16.49 1.55
N GLU A 58 4.51 15.63 2.43
CA GLU A 58 4.85 14.24 2.14
C GLU A 58 3.61 13.41 1.78
N TRP A 59 2.50 13.68 2.48
CA TRP A 59 1.22 13.06 2.19
C TRP A 59 0.70 13.42 0.79
N ASP A 60 0.66 14.71 0.47
CA ASP A 60 0.17 15.21 -0.82
C ASP A 60 1.07 14.72 -1.96
N ALA A 61 2.41 14.77 -1.79
CA ALA A 61 3.35 14.25 -2.78
C ALA A 61 3.15 12.75 -3.06
N LEU A 62 2.89 11.93 -2.03
CA LEU A 62 2.59 10.51 -2.21
C LEU A 62 1.27 10.30 -2.94
N THR A 63 0.23 11.04 -2.54
CA THR A 63 -1.11 10.92 -3.13
C THR A 63 -1.11 11.33 -4.61
N GLU A 64 -0.45 12.43 -4.94
CA GLU A 64 -0.28 12.89 -6.32
C GLU A 64 0.52 11.90 -7.17
N ALA A 65 1.63 11.39 -6.63
CA ALA A 65 2.45 10.40 -7.33
C ALA A 65 1.69 9.08 -7.55
N SER A 66 0.87 8.65 -6.59
CA SER A 66 0.02 7.46 -6.72
C SER A 66 -1.04 7.65 -7.81
N MET A 67 -1.63 8.83 -7.91
CA MET A 67 -2.58 9.17 -8.99
C MET A 67 -1.89 9.24 -10.35
N ALA A 68 -0.67 9.81 -10.41
CA ALA A 68 0.10 9.91 -11.65
C ALA A 68 0.46 8.52 -12.22
N VAL A 69 0.88 7.56 -11.37
CA VAL A 69 1.12 6.17 -11.79
C VAL A 69 -0.15 5.56 -12.38
N ARG A 70 -1.28 5.71 -11.69
CA ARG A 70 -2.57 5.21 -12.16
C ARG A 70 -2.96 5.80 -13.51
N GLN A 71 -2.80 7.11 -13.66
CA GLN A 71 -3.10 7.80 -14.91
C GLN A 71 -2.18 7.37 -16.06
N ALA A 72 -0.88 7.18 -15.79
CA ALA A 72 0.07 6.70 -16.78
C ALA A 72 -0.32 5.29 -17.29
N HIS A 73 -0.68 4.37 -16.39
CA HIS A 73 -1.17 3.05 -16.79
C HIS A 73 -2.47 3.11 -17.63
N VAL A 74 -3.44 3.94 -17.23
CA VAL A 74 -4.69 4.14 -17.99
C VAL A 74 -4.40 4.68 -19.39
N GLN A 75 -3.46 5.60 -19.54
CA GLN A 75 -3.05 6.14 -20.84
C GLN A 75 -2.46 5.05 -21.73
N VAL A 76 -1.52 4.24 -21.22
CA VAL A 76 -0.91 3.13 -21.97
C VAL A 76 -1.96 2.11 -22.40
N ILE A 77 -2.87 1.70 -21.51
CA ILE A 77 -3.96 0.76 -21.82
C ILE A 77 -4.89 1.35 -22.89
N SER A 78 -5.08 2.68 -22.89
CA SER A 78 -5.89 3.40 -23.90
C SER A 78 -5.12 3.68 -25.20
N GLY A 79 -3.91 3.13 -25.40
CA GLY A 79 -3.08 3.33 -26.58
C GLY A 79 -2.43 4.71 -26.67
N ARG A 80 -2.42 5.50 -25.59
CA ARG A 80 -1.76 6.81 -25.52
C ARG A 80 -0.36 6.68 -24.91
N PRO A 81 0.63 7.42 -25.41
CA PRO A 81 1.97 7.38 -24.84
C PRO A 81 1.97 7.97 -23.43
N ALA A 82 2.61 7.28 -22.48
CA ALA A 82 2.88 7.77 -21.14
C ALA A 82 4.17 7.18 -20.59
N ASP A 83 4.90 7.97 -19.82
CA ASP A 83 6.14 7.51 -19.17
C ASP A 83 5.81 6.89 -17.80
N VAL A 84 5.44 5.61 -17.83
CA VAL A 84 5.12 4.82 -16.63
C VAL A 84 6.34 4.71 -15.72
N ALA A 85 7.54 4.54 -16.28
CA ALA A 85 8.76 4.36 -15.49
C ALA A 85 9.10 5.60 -14.66
N VAL A 86 8.93 6.81 -15.22
CA VAL A 86 9.12 8.07 -14.49
C VAL A 86 8.07 8.24 -13.39
N ALA A 87 6.80 7.91 -13.69
CA ALA A 87 5.73 7.98 -12.70
C ALA A 87 5.98 7.01 -11.53
N GLU A 88 6.36 5.76 -11.81
CA GLU A 88 6.70 4.75 -10.80
C GLU A 88 7.92 5.15 -9.96
N ALA A 89 8.99 5.67 -10.58
CA ALA A 89 10.17 6.15 -9.86
C ALA A 89 9.83 7.31 -8.91
N THR A 90 8.95 8.22 -9.34
CA THR A 90 8.47 9.32 -8.52
C THR A 90 7.64 8.83 -7.35
N HIS A 91 6.72 7.90 -7.60
CA HIS A 91 5.91 7.27 -6.55
C HIS A 91 6.77 6.54 -5.53
N GLN A 92 7.74 5.74 -5.96
CA GLN A 92 8.66 5.04 -5.06
C GLN A 92 9.48 5.98 -4.18
N ARG A 93 9.85 7.16 -4.70
CA ARG A 93 10.55 8.19 -3.93
C ARG A 93 9.64 8.81 -2.88
N ALA A 94 8.43 9.20 -3.26
CA ALA A 94 7.43 9.77 -2.35
C ALA A 94 7.02 8.77 -1.26
N LEU A 95 6.84 7.50 -1.62
CA LEU A 95 6.51 6.41 -0.70
C LEU A 95 7.59 6.23 0.37
N ARG A 96 8.87 6.18 -0.03
CA ARG A 96 10.00 6.08 0.92
C ARG A 96 10.08 7.29 1.84
N ALA A 97 9.87 8.49 1.33
CA ALA A 97 9.88 9.72 2.13
C ALA A 97 8.75 9.73 3.17
N ALA A 98 7.53 9.38 2.76
CA ALA A 98 6.38 9.29 3.67
C ALA A 98 6.58 8.20 4.73
N ALA A 99 7.12 7.03 4.37
CA ALA A 99 7.40 5.94 5.31
C ALA A 99 8.46 6.33 6.35
N ALA A 100 9.55 6.94 5.93
CA ALA A 100 10.59 7.45 6.84
C ALA A 100 10.02 8.50 7.80
N THR A 101 9.15 9.38 7.31
CA THR A 101 8.48 10.38 8.14
C THR A 101 7.50 9.75 9.14
N ALA A 102 6.71 8.75 8.73
CA ALA A 102 5.81 8.03 9.64
C ALA A 102 6.57 7.34 10.78
N GLN A 103 7.69 6.68 10.47
CA GLN A 103 8.54 6.02 11.46
C GLN A 103 9.13 7.04 12.45
N ARG A 104 9.69 8.12 11.95
CA ARG A 104 10.26 9.20 12.77
C ARG A 104 9.21 9.83 13.70
N LEU A 105 7.98 10.07 13.22
CA LEU A 105 6.89 10.62 14.03
C LEU A 105 6.46 9.63 15.12
N ALA A 106 6.44 8.31 14.82
CA ALA A 106 6.15 7.28 15.81
C ALA A 106 7.24 7.21 16.89
N GLU A 107 8.51 7.22 16.50
CA GLU A 107 9.64 7.24 17.43
C GLU A 107 9.68 8.50 18.29
N ALA A 108 9.38 9.66 17.71
CA ALA A 108 9.30 10.93 18.44
C ALA A 108 8.16 10.95 19.49
N ALA A 109 7.10 10.17 19.25
CA ALA A 109 6.02 9.96 20.23
C ALA A 109 6.34 8.88 21.28
N GLY A 110 7.54 8.32 21.29
CA GLY A 110 7.99 7.29 22.22
C GLY A 110 7.57 5.87 21.85
N GLU A 111 7.03 5.67 20.65
CA GLU A 111 6.61 4.34 20.18
C GLU A 111 7.79 3.56 19.58
N LYS A 112 7.86 2.26 19.88
CA LYS A 112 8.91 1.39 19.34
C LYS A 112 8.51 0.88 17.94
N VAL A 113 9.20 1.35 16.91
CA VAL A 113 9.01 0.86 15.55
C VAL A 113 9.86 -0.40 15.33
N THR A 114 9.19 -1.55 15.23
CA THR A 114 9.83 -2.83 14.86
C THR A 114 9.86 -3.00 13.34
N GLY A 115 10.62 -3.99 12.82
CA GLY A 115 10.61 -4.31 11.39
C GLY A 115 9.20 -4.61 10.86
N ALA A 116 8.41 -5.38 11.59
CA ALA A 116 7.02 -5.67 11.23
C ALA A 116 6.13 -4.40 11.23
N THR A 117 6.36 -3.47 12.17
CA THR A 117 5.65 -2.18 12.20
C THR A 117 6.03 -1.32 11.00
N ALA A 118 7.32 -1.26 10.65
CA ALA A 118 7.81 -0.51 9.49
C ALA A 118 7.24 -1.07 8.17
N GLU A 119 7.16 -2.39 8.05
CA GLU A 119 6.54 -3.08 6.91
C GLU A 119 5.04 -2.75 6.80
N ALA A 120 4.29 -2.83 7.90
CA ALA A 120 2.86 -2.49 7.92
C ALA A 120 2.59 -1.00 7.62
N ILE A 121 3.49 -0.07 8.03
CA ILE A 121 3.45 1.33 7.62
C ILE A 121 3.63 1.45 6.11
N MET A 122 4.63 0.77 5.55
CA MET A 122 4.91 0.78 4.12
C MET A 122 3.74 0.24 3.30
N GLU A 123 3.19 -0.92 3.68
CA GLU A 123 2.01 -1.51 3.04
C GLU A 123 0.80 -0.57 3.09
N THR A 124 0.56 0.08 4.24
CA THR A 124 -0.55 1.04 4.40
C THR A 124 -0.40 2.24 3.47
N LEU A 125 0.81 2.78 3.34
CA LEU A 125 1.10 3.90 2.43
C LEU A 125 1.00 3.49 0.96
N GLN A 126 1.38 2.26 0.60
CA GLN A 126 1.22 1.70 -0.75
C GLN A 126 -0.26 1.52 -1.14
N ALA A 127 -1.14 1.32 -0.16
CA ALA A 127 -2.57 1.18 -0.40
C ALA A 127 -3.29 2.51 -0.65
N LEU A 128 -2.60 3.64 -0.52
CA LEU A 128 -3.16 4.97 -0.80
C LEU A 128 -3.20 5.26 -2.31
N PRO A 129 -4.20 6.04 -2.78
CA PRO A 129 -5.36 6.55 -2.04
C PRO A 129 -6.39 5.46 -1.73
N SER A 130 -6.97 5.52 -0.56
CA SER A 130 -8.02 4.63 -0.05
C SER A 130 -9.36 5.39 0.06
N PRO A 131 -10.52 4.70 0.03
CA PRO A 131 -11.81 5.31 0.33
C PRO A 131 -11.96 5.71 1.80
N ASP A 132 -11.09 5.21 2.69
CA ASP A 132 -11.11 5.55 4.10
C ASP A 132 -10.77 7.03 4.32
N THR A 133 -11.31 7.61 5.38
CA THR A 133 -11.06 9.01 5.72
C THR A 133 -9.58 9.23 6.04
N PRO A 134 -8.86 10.08 5.28
CA PRO A 134 -7.46 10.38 5.54
C PRO A 134 -7.26 10.92 6.95
N GLY A 135 -6.20 10.46 7.62
CA GLY A 135 -5.87 10.88 8.98
C GLY A 135 -6.68 10.20 10.11
N MET A 136 -7.60 9.29 9.77
CA MET A 136 -8.46 8.59 10.71
C MET A 136 -8.42 7.06 10.55
N LEU A 137 -7.36 6.53 9.99
CA LEU A 137 -7.19 5.09 9.85
C LEU A 137 -7.12 4.43 11.23
N THR A 138 -7.85 3.33 11.41
CA THR A 138 -7.84 2.52 12.65
C THR A 138 -7.01 1.26 12.50
N ARG A 139 -6.86 0.75 11.27
CA ARG A 139 -6.11 -0.47 10.93
C ARG A 139 -5.17 -0.22 9.74
N PRO A 140 -4.11 -1.03 9.61
CA PRO A 140 -3.29 -1.01 8.40
C PRO A 140 -4.13 -1.33 7.17
N LEU A 141 -3.91 -0.60 6.10
CA LEU A 141 -4.49 -0.88 4.81
C LEU A 141 -3.67 -1.96 4.11
N LYS A 142 -4.33 -2.78 3.32
CA LYS A 142 -3.66 -3.71 2.41
C LYS A 142 -3.76 -3.16 0.99
N PRO A 143 -2.67 -3.20 0.21
CA PRO A 143 -2.72 -2.81 -1.19
C PRO A 143 -3.77 -3.66 -1.93
N LEU A 144 -4.78 -3.00 -2.46
CA LEU A 144 -5.72 -3.64 -3.36
C LEU A 144 -5.00 -3.91 -4.67
N GLY A 145 -5.08 -5.14 -5.17
CA GLY A 145 -4.49 -5.49 -6.46
C GLY A 145 -4.98 -4.56 -7.57
N PHE A 146 -4.18 -4.40 -8.63
CA PHE A 146 -4.41 -3.46 -9.74
C PHE A 146 -5.84 -3.50 -10.33
N GLY A 147 -6.48 -4.67 -10.35
CA GLY A 147 -7.87 -4.84 -10.80
C GLY A 147 -8.91 -4.11 -9.95
N ALA A 148 -8.74 -4.11 -8.62
CA ALA A 148 -9.61 -3.37 -7.70
C ALA A 148 -9.36 -1.85 -7.80
N LEU A 149 -8.12 -1.44 -8.10
CA LEU A 149 -7.75 -0.05 -8.33
C LEU A 149 -8.42 0.51 -9.59
N MET A 150 -8.52 -0.29 -10.66
CA MET A 150 -9.20 0.07 -11.90
C MET A 150 -10.72 0.14 -11.73
N ALA A 151 -11.31 -0.71 -10.90
CA ALA A 151 -12.75 -0.68 -10.61
C ALA A 151 -13.20 0.59 -9.86
N MET A 152 -12.31 1.20 -9.09
CA MET A 152 -12.60 2.45 -8.36
C MET A 152 -12.50 3.73 -9.21
N GLY A 153 -11.99 3.64 -10.44
CA GLY A 153 -11.76 4.79 -11.34
C GLY A 153 -12.71 4.92 -12.53
N ILE A 154 -13.64 4.00 -12.72
CA ILE A 154 -14.65 4.08 -13.77
C ILE A 154 -15.95 4.56 -13.13
N PRO A 155 -16.52 5.71 -13.56
CA PRO A 155 -17.85 6.09 -13.12
C PRO A 155 -18.86 5.11 -13.74
N VAL A 156 -19.16 4.03 -13.02
CA VAL A 156 -20.33 3.21 -13.32
C VAL A 156 -21.50 3.96 -12.74
N THR A 157 -22.25 4.64 -13.58
CA THR A 157 -23.54 5.21 -13.19
C THR A 157 -24.45 4.06 -12.73
N PRO A 158 -24.84 4.02 -11.44
CA PRO A 158 -25.80 3.04 -11.00
C PRO A 158 -27.20 3.48 -11.46
N THR A 159 -27.66 2.90 -12.56
CA THR A 159 -29.09 2.92 -12.85
C THR A 159 -29.75 1.84 -11.98
N GLY A 160 -29.99 2.18 -10.74
CA GLY A 160 -30.69 1.34 -9.77
C GLY A 160 -31.82 2.09 -9.14
N GLY A 161 -32.97 2.07 -9.82
CA GLY A 161 -34.23 2.52 -9.25
C GLY A 161 -34.66 1.58 -8.13
N THR A 162 -34.70 2.06 -6.90
CA THR A 162 -35.39 1.38 -5.79
C THR A 162 -36.89 1.49 -5.98
N ALA A 163 -37.49 0.47 -6.55
CA ALA A 163 -38.94 0.29 -6.52
C ALA A 163 -39.33 -0.37 -5.20
N ARG A 164 -39.95 0.40 -4.33
CA ARG A 164 -40.61 -0.01 -3.11
C ARG A 164 -41.79 -0.97 -3.47
N ALA A 165 -41.65 -2.23 -3.08
CA ALA A 165 -42.71 -3.22 -3.27
C ALA A 165 -43.91 -2.90 -2.33
N THR A 166 -44.99 -2.43 -2.89
CA THR A 166 -46.32 -2.51 -2.28
C THR A 166 -46.95 -3.86 -2.64
N GLN A 167 -47.24 -4.65 -1.63
CA GLN A 167 -47.94 -5.91 -1.77
C GLN A 167 -49.38 -5.62 -2.26
N HIS A 168 -49.65 -6.01 -3.49
CA HIS A 168 -51.04 -6.21 -3.97
C HIS A 168 -51.13 -7.65 -4.47
N LYS A 169 -52.05 -8.39 -3.86
CA LYS A 169 -52.39 -9.76 -4.24
C LYS A 169 -53.25 -9.69 -5.53
N PRO A 170 -52.78 -10.18 -6.67
CA PRO A 170 -53.63 -10.24 -7.87
C PRO A 170 -54.28 -11.61 -7.97
N SER A 171 -55.55 -11.60 -8.21
CA SER A 171 -56.34 -12.63 -8.85
C SER A 171 -55.71 -13.00 -10.20
N ALA A 172 -55.59 -14.30 -10.50
CA ALA A 172 -54.95 -14.84 -11.69
C ALA A 172 -55.59 -14.31 -12.98
N PRO A 173 -54.83 -13.65 -13.88
CA PRO A 173 -55.27 -13.42 -15.25
C PRO A 173 -54.89 -14.61 -16.11
N VAL A 174 -55.81 -15.02 -16.99
CA VAL A 174 -55.57 -16.00 -18.04
C VAL A 174 -54.46 -15.46 -18.95
N GLU A 175 -53.24 -15.94 -18.82
CA GLU A 175 -52.10 -15.53 -19.66
C GLU A 175 -52.37 -15.88 -21.12
N SER A 176 -52.35 -14.88 -21.98
CA SER A 176 -52.50 -15.04 -23.43
C SER A 176 -51.31 -15.82 -24.00
N ALA A 177 -51.51 -16.61 -25.06
CA ALA A 177 -50.48 -17.40 -25.73
C ALA A 177 -49.25 -16.53 -26.15
N ALA A 178 -49.46 -15.27 -26.46
CA ALA A 178 -48.43 -14.30 -26.80
C ALA A 178 -47.54 -13.92 -25.60
N ALA A 179 -48.08 -13.80 -24.38
CA ALA A 179 -47.34 -13.55 -23.18
C ALA A 179 -46.39 -14.73 -22.81
N ARG A 180 -46.88 -15.94 -23.03
CA ARG A 180 -46.07 -17.16 -22.81
C ARG A 180 -44.93 -17.33 -23.83
N ALA A 181 -45.12 -16.93 -25.07
CA ALA A 181 -44.10 -16.94 -26.10
C ALA A 181 -43.01 -15.91 -25.77
N LYS A 182 -43.36 -14.69 -25.38
CA LYS A 182 -42.43 -13.63 -24.98
C LYS A 182 -41.63 -14.03 -23.71
N ALA A 183 -42.28 -14.67 -22.75
CA ALA A 183 -41.60 -15.18 -21.55
C ALA A 183 -40.58 -16.29 -21.88
N ARG A 184 -40.91 -17.19 -22.85
CA ARG A 184 -39.95 -18.23 -23.31
C ARG A 184 -38.75 -17.65 -24.04
N GLU A 185 -38.89 -16.62 -24.84
CA GLU A 185 -37.79 -15.91 -25.52
C GLU A 185 -36.90 -15.18 -24.51
N ALA A 186 -37.50 -14.48 -23.56
CA ALA A 186 -36.75 -13.81 -22.47
C ALA A 186 -35.95 -14.82 -21.63
N ARG A 187 -36.53 -15.99 -21.33
CA ARG A 187 -35.84 -17.06 -20.62
C ARG A 187 -34.65 -17.61 -21.40
N LYS A 188 -34.81 -17.88 -22.70
CA LYS A 188 -33.70 -18.33 -23.55
C LYS A 188 -32.60 -17.30 -23.68
N ALA A 189 -32.94 -16.04 -23.74
CA ALA A 189 -31.96 -14.95 -23.75
C ALA A 189 -31.19 -14.89 -22.41
N ALA A 190 -31.90 -15.00 -21.28
CA ALA A 190 -31.29 -15.04 -19.95
C ALA A 190 -30.38 -16.27 -19.75
N GLU A 191 -30.78 -17.44 -20.23
CA GLU A 191 -29.97 -18.66 -20.19
C GLU A 191 -28.67 -18.52 -21.02
N LYS A 192 -28.76 -17.85 -22.18
CA LYS A 192 -27.59 -17.56 -23.02
C LYS A 192 -26.63 -16.56 -22.35
N THR A 193 -27.15 -15.54 -21.70
CA THR A 193 -26.32 -14.58 -20.94
C THR A 193 -25.67 -15.22 -19.73
N LEU A 194 -26.40 -16.09 -19.02
CA LEU A 194 -25.87 -16.84 -17.89
C LEU A 194 -24.68 -17.73 -18.31
N LYS A 195 -24.84 -18.54 -19.35
CA LYS A 195 -23.76 -19.38 -19.87
C LYS A 195 -22.53 -18.57 -20.31
N LYS A 196 -22.76 -17.37 -20.89
CA LYS A 196 -21.63 -16.50 -21.26
C LYS A 196 -20.93 -15.92 -20.04
N ALA A 197 -21.68 -15.60 -18.98
CA ALA A 197 -21.12 -15.10 -17.73
C ALA A 197 -20.33 -16.21 -17.00
N GLU A 198 -20.85 -17.43 -16.92
CA GLU A 198 -20.18 -18.61 -16.34
C GLU A 198 -18.87 -18.93 -17.08
N ALA A 199 -18.86 -18.85 -18.40
CA ALA A 199 -17.64 -19.04 -19.19
C ALA A 199 -16.61 -17.94 -18.96
N ALA A 200 -17.05 -16.68 -18.82
CA ALA A 200 -16.18 -15.57 -18.51
C ALA A 200 -15.60 -15.65 -17.08
N GLU A 201 -16.41 -16.10 -16.12
CA GLU A 201 -15.98 -16.35 -14.74
C GLU A 201 -14.91 -17.43 -14.69
N SER A 202 -15.14 -18.58 -15.33
CA SER A 202 -14.15 -19.67 -15.41
C SER A 202 -12.83 -19.22 -16.07
N ALA A 203 -12.89 -18.42 -17.14
CA ALA A 203 -11.70 -17.87 -17.78
C ALA A 203 -10.96 -16.88 -16.86
N ALA A 204 -11.68 -16.06 -16.12
CA ALA A 204 -11.10 -15.13 -15.16
C ALA A 204 -10.45 -15.86 -13.98
N GLU A 205 -11.04 -16.95 -13.49
CA GLU A 205 -10.45 -17.81 -12.45
C GLU A 205 -9.14 -18.45 -12.91
N GLN A 206 -9.09 -18.92 -14.16
CA GLN A 206 -7.85 -19.47 -14.73
C GLN A 206 -6.75 -18.43 -14.81
N THR A 207 -7.05 -17.24 -15.34
CA THR A 207 -6.07 -16.15 -15.42
C THR A 207 -5.59 -15.70 -14.04
N LEU A 208 -6.47 -15.68 -13.05
CA LEU A 208 -6.11 -15.39 -11.67
C LEU A 208 -5.14 -16.43 -11.10
N LYS A 209 -5.42 -17.72 -11.32
CA LYS A 209 -4.55 -18.82 -10.88
C LYS A 209 -3.15 -18.77 -11.54
N GLU A 210 -3.11 -18.46 -12.82
CA GLU A 210 -1.84 -18.27 -13.56
C GLU A 210 -1.05 -17.07 -13.01
N ALA A 211 -1.72 -15.94 -12.77
CA ALA A 211 -1.10 -14.76 -12.19
C ALA A 211 -0.57 -15.03 -10.77
N GLN A 212 -1.31 -15.76 -9.93
CA GLN A 212 -0.87 -16.17 -8.60
C GLN A 212 0.37 -17.08 -8.66
N SER A 213 0.40 -18.02 -9.60
CA SER A 213 1.56 -18.90 -9.78
C SER A 213 2.81 -18.13 -10.24
N ALA A 214 2.63 -17.19 -11.15
CA ALA A 214 3.71 -16.29 -11.60
C ALA A 214 4.23 -15.40 -10.47
N LEU A 215 3.34 -14.86 -9.65
CA LEU A 215 3.73 -14.09 -8.46
C LEU A 215 4.57 -14.93 -7.50
N THR A 216 4.13 -16.14 -7.17
CA THR A 216 4.87 -17.04 -6.29
C THR A 216 6.26 -17.41 -6.85
N ALA A 217 6.36 -17.58 -8.16
CA ALA A 217 7.65 -17.83 -8.83
C ALA A 217 8.58 -16.62 -8.74
N ALA A 218 8.06 -15.42 -8.97
CA ALA A 218 8.82 -14.17 -8.85
C ALA A 218 9.29 -13.90 -7.41
N GLU A 219 8.46 -14.19 -6.42
CA GLU A 219 8.84 -14.07 -5.00
C GLU A 219 9.98 -15.02 -4.63
N ARG A 220 9.95 -16.27 -5.12
CA ARG A 220 11.06 -17.23 -4.91
C ARG A 220 12.36 -16.76 -5.55
N GLU A 221 12.28 -16.17 -6.74
CA GLU A 221 13.46 -15.62 -7.42
C GLU A 221 14.01 -14.39 -6.68
N LEU A 222 13.15 -13.53 -6.16
CA LEU A 222 13.54 -12.40 -5.30
C LEU A 222 14.32 -12.86 -4.06
N VAL A 223 13.89 -13.93 -3.40
CA VAL A 223 14.61 -14.51 -2.26
C VAL A 223 16.01 -14.97 -2.68
N ARG A 224 16.12 -15.72 -3.80
CA ARG A 224 17.41 -16.18 -4.32
C ARG A 224 18.38 -15.04 -4.66
N VAL A 225 17.87 -13.98 -5.30
CA VAL A 225 18.67 -12.80 -5.64
C VAL A 225 19.14 -12.09 -4.37
N ARG A 226 18.28 -11.95 -3.35
CA ARG A 226 18.63 -11.36 -2.06
C ARG A 226 19.74 -12.15 -1.35
N ASP A 227 19.61 -13.47 -1.31
CA ASP A 227 20.64 -14.35 -0.70
C ASP A 227 21.97 -14.23 -1.45
N ARG A 228 21.93 -14.17 -2.78
CA ARG A 228 23.11 -13.97 -3.60
C ARG A 228 23.76 -12.60 -3.37
N LEU A 229 22.98 -11.57 -3.19
CA LEU A 229 23.47 -10.23 -2.89
C LEU A 229 24.22 -10.20 -1.53
N VAL A 230 23.63 -10.78 -0.49
CA VAL A 230 24.27 -10.89 0.83
C VAL A 230 25.61 -11.64 0.74
N PHE A 231 25.65 -12.75 -0.02
CA PHE A 231 26.87 -13.49 -0.24
C PHE A 231 27.95 -12.66 -0.95
N LEU A 232 27.60 -11.92 -1.99
CA LEU A 232 28.55 -11.06 -2.75
C LEU A 232 29.01 -9.87 -1.91
N GLU A 233 28.14 -9.28 -1.08
CA GLU A 233 28.53 -8.23 -0.14
C GLU A 233 29.56 -8.71 0.87
N LYS A 234 29.38 -9.94 1.39
CA LYS A 234 30.36 -10.56 2.27
C LYS A 234 31.71 -10.78 1.56
N GLN A 235 31.69 -11.33 0.35
CA GLN A 235 32.93 -11.52 -0.43
C GLN A 235 33.67 -10.20 -0.69
N ARG A 236 32.92 -9.13 -0.98
CA ARG A 236 33.49 -7.79 -1.16
C ARG A 236 34.15 -7.31 0.11
N SER A 237 33.47 -7.47 1.26
CA SER A 237 34.02 -7.08 2.56
C SER A 237 35.31 -7.82 2.89
N ASP A 238 35.34 -9.14 2.67
CA ASP A 238 36.50 -9.99 2.92
C ASP A 238 37.69 -9.58 2.01
N ALA A 239 37.40 -9.23 0.73
CA ALA A 239 38.41 -8.74 -0.20
C ALA A 239 38.94 -7.35 0.21
N ASP A 240 38.08 -6.44 0.67
CA ASP A 240 38.48 -5.11 1.15
C ASP A 240 39.38 -5.23 2.40
N ASP A 241 39.09 -6.17 3.29
CA ASP A 241 39.94 -6.43 4.46
C ASP A 241 41.30 -6.98 4.08
N LEU A 242 41.35 -7.88 3.11
CA LEU A 242 42.61 -8.39 2.55
C LEU A 242 43.46 -7.29 1.92
N VAL A 243 42.83 -6.42 1.12
CA VAL A 243 43.54 -5.25 0.52
C VAL A 243 44.10 -4.34 1.61
N ARG A 244 43.34 -4.08 2.67
CA ARG A 244 43.80 -3.28 3.81
C ARG A 244 44.99 -3.93 4.53
N ALA A 245 44.97 -5.23 4.74
CA ALA A 245 46.07 -5.99 5.36
C ALA A 245 47.33 -5.89 4.47
N ARG A 246 47.23 -6.15 3.18
CA ARG A 246 48.36 -6.08 2.24
C ARG A 246 48.97 -4.69 2.11
N ARG A 247 48.15 -3.64 2.18
CA ARG A 247 48.63 -2.24 2.18
C ARG A 247 49.44 -1.95 3.45
N ARG A 248 49.07 -2.47 4.62
CA ARG A 248 49.84 -2.33 5.87
C ARG A 248 51.18 -3.03 5.76
N GLU A 249 51.18 -4.30 5.31
CA GLU A 249 52.42 -5.07 5.11
C GLU A 249 53.40 -4.35 4.16
N LEU A 250 52.86 -3.80 3.03
CA LEU A 250 53.67 -3.05 2.10
C LEU A 250 54.27 -1.78 2.74
N GLN A 251 53.46 -1.05 3.53
CA GLN A 251 53.94 0.13 4.24
C GLN A 251 55.04 -0.19 5.26
N GLU A 252 54.89 -1.26 6.02
CA GLU A 252 55.88 -1.74 6.98
C GLU A 252 57.20 -2.15 6.29
N ALA A 253 57.08 -2.91 5.17
CA ALA A 253 58.25 -3.30 4.37
C ALA A 253 58.95 -2.07 3.74
N THR A 254 58.18 -1.08 3.31
CA THR A 254 58.71 0.17 2.78
C THR A 254 59.46 0.95 3.86
N ASN A 255 58.90 1.08 5.06
CA ASN A 255 59.52 1.76 6.17
C ASN A 255 60.84 1.06 6.60
N THR A 256 60.80 -0.29 6.68
CA THR A 256 62.00 -1.10 7.02
C THR A 256 63.10 -0.89 5.95
N ARG A 257 62.75 -0.84 4.66
CA ARG A 257 63.72 -0.58 3.60
C ARG A 257 64.31 0.84 3.68
N ILE A 258 63.50 1.85 3.99
CA ILE A 258 63.96 3.24 4.15
C ILE A 258 64.95 3.33 5.34
N GLN A 259 64.61 2.69 6.49
CA GLN A 259 65.45 2.69 7.65
C GLN A 259 66.80 1.98 7.38
N ALA A 260 66.80 0.81 6.74
CA ALA A 260 68.02 0.11 6.35
C ALA A 260 68.92 0.92 5.41
N ALA A 261 68.31 1.68 4.48
CA ALA A 261 69.06 2.58 3.60
C ALA A 261 69.73 3.74 4.38
N GLN A 262 68.98 4.35 5.33
CA GLN A 262 69.52 5.40 6.20
C GLN A 262 70.66 4.89 7.11
N ASP A 263 70.48 3.67 7.66
CA ASP A 263 71.52 3.03 8.48
C ASP A 263 72.80 2.73 7.67
N LEU A 264 72.66 2.35 6.40
CA LEU A 264 73.78 2.13 5.50
C LEU A 264 74.54 3.44 5.20
N ASP A 265 73.79 4.54 4.93
CA ASP A 265 74.35 5.86 4.68
C ASP A 265 75.15 6.42 5.91
N THR A 266 74.72 6.08 7.13
CA THR A 266 75.41 6.49 8.35
C THR A 266 76.68 5.70 8.68
N LEU A 267 76.88 4.55 8.04
CA LEU A 267 78.06 3.68 8.19
C LEU A 267 79.11 3.92 7.11
N ALA A 268 78.82 4.66 6.08
CA ALA A 268 79.72 5.00 4.97
C ALA A 268 80.44 6.32 5.27
#